data_7dfc0f86f4aa8b6cf087a7772b006338
#
_entry.id   7dfc0f86f4aa8b6cf087a7772b006338
#
_cell.length_a   1.000
_cell.length_b   1.000
_cell.length_c   1.000
_cell.angle_alpha   90.00
_cell.angle_beta   90.00
_cell.angle_gamma   90.00
#
_symmetry.space_group_name_H-M   'P 1'
#
loop_
_entity.id
_entity.type
_entity.pdbx_description
1 polymer ?
#
loop_
_entity_poly.entity_id
_entity_poly.type
_entity_poly.pdbx_seq_one_letter_code
_entity_poly.pdbx_strand_id
1 'polypeptide(L)'
;MKIGVVGLGLIGGSIFKSLKALSYDVIGVSNSQTGENISSDWSMLSDCSIVFVCSPMNKIISDLKKLEQYVSEDTLVSDVASLKEFVVKEKYNYNFVPSHPMAGTEFSGFENSFEGLFKGAKWVLTPLNNIVPDELKQVIVAMGAKIVVTTPVEHDEAVALISHMPLVLSQALFLTSDDNELAKRLASSGFRDMTRLALSSEEMACDMVKMNSSNIQKSLLKLYSNIGSLIKENYPEKIHDIKVKR
;
A
#
# COMPACT_ATOMS: atom_id res chain seq x y z
N MET A 1 4.95 8.99 -24.31
CA MET A 1 5.57 8.45 -23.09
C MET A 1 5.02 7.05 -22.91
N LYS A 2 5.89 6.04 -22.89
CA LYS A 2 5.53 4.63 -22.69
C LYS A 2 5.74 4.27 -21.23
N ILE A 3 4.75 3.60 -20.63
CA ILE A 3 4.74 3.27 -19.20
C ILE A 3 4.62 1.76 -19.03
N GLY A 4 5.51 1.18 -18.23
CA GLY A 4 5.49 -0.22 -17.87
C GLY A 4 4.80 -0.45 -16.52
N VAL A 5 4.09 -1.57 -16.36
CA VAL A 5 3.53 -2.03 -15.09
C VAL A 5 3.90 -3.49 -14.88
N VAL A 6 4.72 -3.76 -13.87
CA VAL A 6 5.13 -5.12 -13.48
C VAL A 6 4.25 -5.61 -12.33
N GLY A 7 3.61 -6.77 -12.50
CA GLY A 7 2.70 -7.34 -11.50
C GLY A 7 1.28 -6.78 -11.63
N LEU A 8 0.42 -7.50 -12.37
CA LEU A 8 -0.96 -7.11 -12.63
C LEU A 8 -1.93 -7.79 -11.63
N GLY A 9 -1.83 -7.40 -10.36
CA GLY A 9 -2.84 -7.67 -9.33
C GLY A 9 -3.89 -6.55 -9.26
N LEU A 10 -4.51 -6.34 -8.11
CA LEU A 10 -5.46 -5.24 -7.88
C LEU A 10 -4.82 -3.87 -8.17
N ILE A 11 -3.67 -3.57 -7.57
CA ILE A 11 -3.03 -2.25 -7.70
C ILE A 11 -2.43 -2.07 -9.10
N GLY A 12 -1.57 -2.99 -9.54
CA GLY A 12 -0.93 -2.88 -10.86
C GLY A 12 -1.93 -2.95 -12.01
N GLY A 13 -2.97 -3.79 -11.91
CA GLY A 13 -4.06 -3.83 -12.87
C GLY A 13 -4.86 -2.53 -12.90
N SER A 14 -5.08 -1.89 -11.76
CA SER A 14 -5.77 -0.59 -11.69
C SER A 14 -4.91 0.54 -12.25
N ILE A 15 -3.59 0.52 -12.03
CA ILE A 15 -2.65 1.45 -12.70
C ILE A 15 -2.74 1.26 -14.21
N PHE A 16 -2.60 0.01 -14.68
CA PHE A 16 -2.65 -0.33 -16.11
C PHE A 16 -3.97 0.14 -16.77
N LYS A 17 -5.11 -0.18 -16.18
CA LYS A 17 -6.43 0.21 -16.68
C LYS A 17 -6.64 1.72 -16.66
N SER A 18 -6.24 2.40 -15.56
CA SER A 18 -6.35 3.86 -15.45
C SER A 18 -5.50 4.58 -16.49
N LEU A 19 -4.26 4.15 -16.69
CA LEU A 19 -3.37 4.75 -17.69
C LEU A 19 -3.84 4.49 -19.12
N LYS A 20 -4.36 3.29 -19.41
CA LYS A 20 -4.96 2.96 -20.72
C LYS A 20 -6.18 3.83 -21.00
N ALA A 21 -7.07 4.04 -20.02
CA ALA A 21 -8.22 4.94 -20.13
C ALA A 21 -7.83 6.41 -20.36
N LEU A 22 -6.67 6.83 -19.85
CA LEU A 22 -6.08 8.15 -20.07
C LEU A 22 -5.26 8.26 -21.39
N SER A 23 -5.33 7.24 -22.25
CA SER A 23 -4.65 7.16 -23.56
C SER A 23 -3.13 7.21 -23.48
N TYR A 24 -2.52 6.78 -22.38
CA TYR A 24 -1.09 6.51 -22.32
C TYR A 24 -0.74 5.23 -23.09
N ASP A 25 0.46 5.17 -23.66
CA ASP A 25 1.04 3.94 -24.18
C ASP A 25 1.51 3.08 -23.00
N VAL A 26 0.73 2.03 -22.66
CA VAL A 26 0.94 1.22 -21.45
C VAL A 26 1.17 -0.23 -21.82
N ILE A 27 2.19 -0.82 -21.20
CA ILE A 27 2.46 -2.25 -21.25
C ILE A 27 2.42 -2.88 -19.86
N GLY A 28 1.99 -4.13 -19.78
CA GLY A 28 1.93 -4.91 -18.56
C GLY A 28 2.82 -6.13 -18.61
N VAL A 29 3.61 -6.36 -17.55
CA VAL A 29 4.36 -7.62 -17.36
C VAL A 29 3.69 -8.43 -16.27
N SER A 30 3.22 -9.64 -16.63
CA SER A 30 2.51 -10.53 -15.72
C SER A 30 2.76 -11.99 -16.08
N ASN A 31 2.90 -12.86 -15.08
CA ASN A 31 2.97 -14.30 -15.28
C ASN A 31 1.59 -14.97 -15.34
N SER A 32 0.54 -14.28 -14.87
CA SER A 32 -0.81 -14.83 -14.74
C SER A 32 -1.83 -14.20 -15.68
N GLN A 33 -1.48 -13.07 -16.31
CA GLN A 33 -2.37 -12.34 -17.22
C GLN A 33 -1.74 -12.26 -18.60
N THR A 34 -2.58 -12.37 -19.63
CA THR A 34 -2.20 -12.18 -21.03
C THR A 34 -3.24 -11.31 -21.72
N GLY A 35 -2.85 -10.57 -22.75
CA GLY A 35 -3.75 -9.71 -23.48
C GLY A 35 -3.02 -8.72 -24.36
N GLU A 36 -3.76 -7.77 -24.92
CA GLU A 36 -3.18 -6.68 -25.68
C GLU A 36 -2.23 -5.87 -24.77
N ASN A 37 -0.96 -5.76 -25.16
CA ASN A 37 0.11 -5.12 -24.41
C ASN A 37 0.41 -5.76 -23.03
N ILE A 38 0.02 -7.03 -22.82
CA ILE A 38 0.32 -7.78 -21.60
C ILE A 38 1.04 -9.08 -21.96
N SER A 39 2.21 -9.30 -21.39
CA SER A 39 3.04 -10.50 -21.59
C SER A 39 3.85 -10.82 -20.34
N SER A 40 4.44 -12.00 -20.29
CA SER A 40 5.45 -12.35 -19.28
C SER A 40 6.87 -11.91 -19.67
N ASP A 41 7.05 -11.33 -20.86
CA ASP A 41 8.34 -10.92 -21.38
C ASP A 41 8.75 -9.53 -20.83
N TRP A 42 9.79 -9.50 -20.02
CA TRP A 42 10.34 -8.29 -19.42
C TRP A 42 11.06 -7.39 -20.43
N SER A 43 11.49 -7.92 -21.58
CA SER A 43 12.16 -7.12 -22.61
C SER A 43 11.27 -6.01 -23.19
N MET A 44 9.94 -6.15 -23.06
CA MET A 44 9.00 -5.11 -23.46
C MET A 44 9.16 -3.79 -22.67
N LEU A 45 9.83 -3.83 -21.51
CA LEU A 45 10.05 -2.66 -20.65
C LEU A 45 11.19 -1.75 -21.12
N SER A 46 12.02 -2.21 -22.09
CA SER A 46 13.25 -1.53 -22.51
C SER A 46 13.06 -0.07 -22.97
N ASP A 47 11.92 0.24 -23.57
CA ASP A 47 11.59 1.57 -24.09
C ASP A 47 10.68 2.38 -23.17
N CYS A 48 10.42 1.88 -21.94
CA CYS A 48 9.56 2.57 -21.00
C CYS A 48 10.29 3.74 -20.34
N SER A 49 9.64 4.91 -20.33
CA SER A 49 10.14 6.07 -19.59
C SER A 49 9.87 5.95 -18.09
N ILE A 50 8.74 5.32 -17.73
CA ILE A 50 8.34 5.07 -16.33
C ILE A 50 7.97 3.60 -16.20
N VAL A 51 8.37 2.97 -15.08
CA VAL A 51 7.94 1.61 -14.73
C VAL A 51 7.42 1.58 -13.30
N PHE A 52 6.18 1.11 -13.13
CA PHE A 52 5.62 0.79 -11.83
C PHE A 52 5.82 -0.69 -11.50
N VAL A 53 6.45 -1.00 -10.36
CA VAL A 53 6.64 -2.37 -9.89
C VAL A 53 5.63 -2.65 -8.78
N CYS A 54 4.65 -3.51 -9.10
CA CYS A 54 3.46 -3.78 -8.28
C CYS A 54 3.42 -5.22 -7.76
N SER A 55 4.58 -5.83 -7.60
CA SER A 55 4.73 -7.18 -7.06
C SER A 55 4.40 -7.23 -5.56
N PRO A 56 4.03 -8.41 -5.01
CA PRO A 56 3.92 -8.62 -3.57
C PRO A 56 5.20 -8.24 -2.82
N MET A 57 5.09 -7.82 -1.54
CA MET A 57 6.23 -7.33 -0.76
C MET A 57 7.38 -8.33 -0.67
N ASN A 58 7.09 -9.63 -0.59
CA ASN A 58 8.10 -10.68 -0.55
C ASN A 58 8.86 -10.89 -1.88
N LYS A 59 8.37 -10.32 -2.99
CA LYS A 59 8.98 -10.40 -4.33
C LYS A 59 9.49 -9.06 -4.85
N ILE A 60 9.10 -7.95 -4.25
CA ILE A 60 9.35 -6.60 -4.78
C ILE A 60 10.86 -6.35 -5.00
N ILE A 61 11.72 -6.71 -4.05
CA ILE A 61 13.17 -6.52 -4.15
C ILE A 61 13.75 -7.33 -5.32
N SER A 62 13.36 -8.59 -5.46
CA SER A 62 13.84 -9.44 -6.56
C SER A 62 13.41 -8.92 -7.92
N ASP A 63 12.19 -8.38 -8.02
CA ASP A 63 11.66 -7.83 -9.26
C ASP A 63 12.30 -6.47 -9.60
N LEU A 64 12.54 -5.60 -8.60
CA LEU A 64 13.31 -4.37 -8.77
C LEU A 64 14.73 -4.67 -9.24
N LYS A 65 15.41 -5.67 -8.67
CA LYS A 65 16.75 -6.09 -9.12
C LYS A 65 16.73 -6.71 -10.51
N LYS A 66 15.76 -7.54 -10.82
CA LYS A 66 15.60 -8.13 -12.15
C LYS A 66 15.40 -7.06 -13.22
N LEU A 67 14.66 -6.00 -12.90
CA LEU A 67 14.36 -4.90 -13.82
C LEU A 67 15.63 -4.21 -14.35
N GLU A 68 16.72 -4.17 -13.56
CA GLU A 68 18.01 -3.59 -13.95
C GLU A 68 18.58 -4.15 -15.27
N GLN A 69 18.17 -5.36 -15.66
CA GLN A 69 18.63 -6.02 -16.90
C GLN A 69 17.85 -5.57 -18.14
N TYR A 70 16.73 -4.88 -17.95
CA TYR A 70 15.78 -4.59 -19.03
C TYR A 70 15.55 -3.10 -19.28
N VAL A 71 15.92 -2.23 -18.35
CA VAL A 71 15.68 -0.79 -18.46
C VAL A 71 17.00 -0.02 -18.41
N SER A 72 17.00 1.22 -18.93
CA SER A 72 18.15 2.10 -18.86
C SER A 72 18.29 2.78 -17.49
N GLU A 73 19.47 3.36 -17.22
CA GLU A 73 19.74 4.16 -16.03
C GLU A 73 18.83 5.40 -15.93
N ASP A 74 18.37 5.92 -17.08
CA ASP A 74 17.46 7.08 -17.14
C ASP A 74 16.00 6.71 -16.88
N THR A 75 15.65 5.42 -16.87
CA THR A 75 14.28 4.98 -16.62
C THR A 75 13.83 5.34 -15.21
N LEU A 76 12.67 5.97 -15.09
CA LEU A 76 12.07 6.30 -13.81
C LEU A 76 11.27 5.11 -13.27
N VAL A 77 11.70 4.55 -12.17
CA VAL A 77 11.05 3.37 -11.56
C VAL A 77 10.41 3.74 -10.22
N SER A 78 9.19 3.28 -10.01
CA SER A 78 8.47 3.46 -8.76
C SER A 78 7.83 2.14 -8.33
N ASP A 79 8.05 1.73 -7.08
CA ASP A 79 7.32 0.60 -6.50
C ASP A 79 6.00 1.05 -5.87
N VAL A 80 5.15 0.10 -5.49
CA VAL A 80 3.88 0.38 -4.80
C VAL A 80 3.72 -0.41 -3.49
N ALA A 81 4.81 -0.94 -2.95
CA ALA A 81 4.78 -1.72 -1.72
C ALA A 81 4.27 -0.91 -0.52
N SER A 82 3.65 -1.60 0.44
CA SER A 82 3.05 -1.00 1.63
C SER A 82 4.08 -0.49 2.65
N LEU A 83 5.35 -0.84 2.51
CA LEU A 83 6.46 -0.37 3.34
C LEU A 83 7.58 0.19 2.46
N LYS A 84 8.34 1.16 3.00
CA LYS A 84 9.34 1.91 2.24
C LYS A 84 10.77 1.71 2.73
N GLU A 85 10.99 1.56 4.03
CA GLU A 85 12.36 1.42 4.57
C GLU A 85 13.12 0.23 3.98
N PHE A 86 12.43 -0.89 3.71
CA PHE A 86 13.10 -2.09 3.20
C PHE A 86 13.50 -1.97 1.72
N VAL A 87 12.72 -1.29 0.89
CA VAL A 87 13.03 -1.12 -0.54
C VAL A 87 14.19 -0.14 -0.78
N VAL A 88 14.39 0.83 0.13
CA VAL A 88 15.46 1.83 0.01
C VAL A 88 16.80 1.36 0.58
N LYS A 89 16.86 0.20 1.24
CA LYS A 89 18.12 -0.42 1.68
C LYS A 89 18.95 -0.93 0.50
N GLU A 90 18.28 -1.24 -0.60
CA GLU A 90 18.93 -1.69 -1.84
C GLU A 90 19.29 -0.51 -2.73
N LYS A 91 20.35 -0.69 -3.52
CA LYS A 91 20.73 0.25 -4.57
C LYS A 91 20.30 -0.28 -5.91
N TYR A 92 19.82 0.60 -6.78
CA TYR A 92 19.38 0.27 -8.14
C TYR A 92 20.15 1.15 -9.15
N ASN A 93 20.31 0.65 -10.38
CA ASN A 93 21.03 1.33 -11.44
C ASN A 93 20.15 2.26 -12.31
N TYR A 94 18.95 2.59 -11.84
CA TYR A 94 17.97 3.46 -12.50
C TYR A 94 17.44 4.54 -11.53
N ASN A 95 16.69 5.50 -12.03
CA ASN A 95 16.08 6.55 -11.22
C ASN A 95 14.92 5.98 -10.37
N PHE A 96 15.19 5.67 -9.11
CA PHE A 96 14.20 5.05 -8.23
C PHE A 96 13.52 6.05 -7.30
N VAL A 97 12.19 6.11 -7.38
CA VAL A 97 11.33 6.89 -6.48
C VAL A 97 10.33 5.94 -5.81
N PRO A 98 10.59 5.51 -4.57
CA PRO A 98 9.69 4.62 -3.84
C PRO A 98 8.34 5.27 -3.61
N SER A 99 7.26 4.49 -3.74
CA SER A 99 5.92 5.00 -3.52
C SER A 99 4.96 4.00 -2.88
N HIS A 100 3.82 4.51 -2.39
CA HIS A 100 2.75 3.70 -1.84
C HIS A 100 1.40 4.38 -2.10
N PRO A 101 0.58 3.88 -3.03
CA PRO A 101 -0.81 4.31 -3.17
C PRO A 101 -1.62 3.82 -1.96
N MET A 102 -2.15 4.77 -1.15
CA MET A 102 -3.02 4.47 -0.02
C MET A 102 -4.44 4.16 -0.53
N ALA A 103 -4.54 3.11 -1.34
CA ALA A 103 -5.76 2.66 -1.99
C ALA A 103 -5.79 1.13 -2.04
N GLY A 104 -6.98 0.56 -1.94
CA GLY A 104 -7.19 -0.88 -1.98
C GLY A 104 -8.63 -1.22 -1.68
N THR A 105 -8.96 -2.48 -1.88
CA THR A 105 -10.24 -3.09 -1.49
C THR A 105 -9.96 -4.39 -0.73
N GLU A 106 -11.00 -5.03 -0.22
CA GLU A 106 -10.91 -6.37 0.37
C GLU A 106 -10.64 -7.47 -0.67
N PHE A 107 -10.75 -7.16 -1.95
CA PHE A 107 -10.52 -8.10 -3.05
C PHE A 107 -9.09 -8.03 -3.57
N SER A 108 -8.63 -9.10 -4.20
CA SER A 108 -7.32 -9.21 -4.84
C SER A 108 -7.47 -9.68 -6.29
N GLY A 109 -6.38 -9.66 -7.06
CA GLY A 109 -6.37 -10.13 -8.44
C GLY A 109 -6.67 -9.04 -9.48
N PHE A 110 -6.36 -9.36 -10.73
CA PHE A 110 -6.54 -8.46 -11.87
C PHE A 110 -8.02 -8.24 -12.21
N GLU A 111 -8.84 -9.25 -12.01
CA GLU A 111 -10.30 -9.22 -12.25
C GLU A 111 -11.00 -8.17 -11.39
N ASN A 112 -10.49 -7.91 -10.18
CA ASN A 112 -11.02 -6.90 -9.26
C ASN A 112 -10.37 -5.51 -9.44
N SER A 113 -9.41 -5.38 -10.37
CA SER A 113 -8.80 -4.08 -10.66
C SER A 113 -9.72 -3.24 -11.54
N PHE A 114 -9.70 -1.92 -11.34
CA PHE A 114 -10.54 -1.00 -12.10
C PHE A 114 -9.89 0.38 -12.25
N GLU A 115 -10.29 1.08 -13.29
CA GLU A 115 -9.97 2.51 -13.43
C GLU A 115 -10.64 3.31 -12.30
N GLY A 116 -9.94 4.31 -11.79
CA GLY A 116 -10.49 5.16 -10.72
C GLY A 116 -10.25 4.67 -9.30
N LEU A 117 -9.58 3.53 -9.07
CA LEU A 117 -9.19 3.09 -7.73
C LEU A 117 -8.44 4.19 -6.95
N PHE A 118 -7.67 5.01 -7.64
CA PHE A 118 -6.82 6.04 -7.02
C PHE A 118 -7.50 7.40 -6.90
N LYS A 119 -8.73 7.56 -7.41
CA LYS A 119 -9.45 8.84 -7.39
C LYS A 119 -9.68 9.35 -5.97
N GLY A 120 -9.04 10.47 -5.63
CA GLY A 120 -9.09 11.06 -4.30
C GLY A 120 -8.20 10.40 -3.24
N ALA A 121 -7.61 9.23 -3.53
CA ALA A 121 -6.70 8.54 -2.64
C ALA A 121 -5.38 9.31 -2.47
N LYS A 122 -4.70 9.11 -1.34
CA LYS A 122 -3.34 9.60 -1.14
C LYS A 122 -2.37 8.65 -1.84
N TRP A 123 -1.39 9.23 -2.54
CA TRP A 123 -0.26 8.49 -3.10
C TRP A 123 1.02 9.03 -2.46
N VAL A 124 1.62 8.22 -1.59
CA VAL A 124 2.82 8.64 -0.87
C VAL A 124 4.04 8.39 -1.73
N LEU A 125 4.93 9.38 -1.79
CA LEU A 125 6.23 9.31 -2.44
C LEU A 125 7.32 9.53 -1.38
N THR A 126 8.35 8.70 -1.40
CA THR A 126 9.45 8.78 -0.43
C THR A 126 10.80 8.89 -1.17
N PRO A 127 11.04 9.97 -1.92
CA PRO A 127 12.25 10.15 -2.71
C PRO A 127 13.49 10.25 -1.82
N LEU A 128 14.56 9.56 -2.19
CA LEU A 128 15.81 9.52 -1.40
C LEU A 128 16.54 10.86 -1.37
N ASN A 129 16.38 11.69 -2.39
CA ASN A 129 17.02 12.99 -2.55
C ASN A 129 16.05 14.17 -2.39
N ASN A 130 14.85 13.92 -1.84
CA ASN A 130 13.76 14.89 -1.71
C ASN A 130 13.25 15.49 -3.04
N ILE A 131 13.64 14.91 -4.19
CA ILE A 131 13.22 15.34 -5.52
C ILE A 131 12.26 14.29 -6.09
N VAL A 132 11.08 14.72 -6.45
CA VAL A 132 10.13 13.90 -7.21
C VAL A 132 10.08 14.42 -8.64
N PRO A 133 10.40 13.61 -9.65
CA PRO A 133 10.30 14.00 -11.05
C PRO A 133 8.87 14.42 -11.42
N ASP A 134 8.75 15.48 -12.23
CA ASP A 134 7.45 16.03 -12.57
C ASP A 134 6.62 15.08 -13.44
N GLU A 135 7.27 14.26 -14.25
CA GLU A 135 6.62 13.23 -15.06
C GLU A 135 5.88 12.21 -14.18
N LEU A 136 6.50 11.75 -13.08
CA LEU A 136 5.86 10.84 -12.14
C LEU A 136 4.66 11.50 -11.44
N LYS A 137 4.83 12.77 -11.01
CA LYS A 137 3.72 13.54 -10.41
C LYS A 137 2.54 13.68 -11.36
N GLN A 138 2.80 14.03 -12.62
CA GLN A 138 1.77 14.20 -13.64
C GLN A 138 0.98 12.91 -13.85
N VAL A 139 1.66 11.77 -13.97
CA VAL A 139 1.04 10.46 -14.15
C VAL A 139 0.16 10.08 -12.94
N ILE A 140 0.67 10.27 -11.73
CA ILE A 140 -0.07 9.96 -10.50
C ILE A 140 -1.31 10.86 -10.35
N VAL A 141 -1.16 12.16 -10.60
CA VAL A 141 -2.27 13.13 -10.54
C VAL A 141 -3.30 12.87 -11.62
N ALA A 142 -2.87 12.49 -12.83
CA ALA A 142 -3.79 12.12 -13.92
C ALA A 142 -4.68 10.92 -13.55
N MET A 143 -4.18 9.97 -12.77
CA MET A 143 -4.99 8.87 -12.21
C MET A 143 -5.93 9.32 -11.08
N GLY A 144 -5.95 10.61 -10.72
CA GLY A 144 -6.84 11.20 -9.72
C GLY A 144 -6.34 11.14 -8.28
N ALA A 145 -5.11 10.70 -8.05
CA ALA A 145 -4.54 10.62 -6.71
C ALA A 145 -4.01 11.98 -6.21
N LYS A 146 -3.89 12.11 -4.88
CA LYS A 146 -3.31 13.27 -4.20
C LYS A 146 -1.95 12.91 -3.64
N ILE A 147 -0.90 13.58 -4.12
CA ILE A 147 0.48 13.28 -3.72
C ILE A 147 0.74 13.77 -2.28
N VAL A 148 1.44 12.92 -1.53
CA VAL A 148 2.03 13.23 -0.23
C VAL A 148 3.51 12.85 -0.30
N VAL A 149 4.41 13.76 0.05
CA VAL A 149 5.86 13.49 0.09
C VAL A 149 6.32 13.42 1.53
N THR A 150 7.07 12.38 1.87
CA THR A 150 7.65 12.17 3.21
C THR A 150 8.91 11.30 3.10
N THR A 151 9.55 10.98 4.21
CA THR A 151 10.67 10.03 4.25
C THR A 151 10.19 8.58 4.39
N PRO A 152 11.00 7.57 4.01
CA PRO A 152 10.67 6.16 4.21
C PRO A 152 10.35 5.82 5.68
N VAL A 153 11.12 6.36 6.62
CA VAL A 153 10.95 6.13 8.05
C VAL A 153 9.63 6.70 8.55
N GLU A 154 9.36 7.97 8.28
CA GLU A 154 8.10 8.63 8.68
C GLU A 154 6.87 7.93 8.05
N HIS A 155 7.01 7.47 6.80
CA HIS A 155 5.97 6.68 6.15
C HIS A 155 5.68 5.40 6.94
N ASP A 156 6.71 4.59 7.23
CA ASP A 156 6.53 3.28 7.86
C ASP A 156 6.04 3.41 9.32
N GLU A 157 6.43 4.48 10.03
CA GLU A 157 5.85 4.83 11.32
C GLU A 157 4.37 5.25 11.21
N ALA A 158 4.02 6.06 10.21
CA ALA A 158 2.65 6.52 10.00
C ALA A 158 1.70 5.38 9.64
N VAL A 159 2.10 4.49 8.71
CA VAL A 159 1.26 3.35 8.32
C VAL A 159 1.14 2.31 9.44
N ALA A 160 2.13 2.21 10.33
CA ALA A 160 1.99 1.40 11.54
C ALA A 160 0.82 1.88 12.41
N LEU A 161 0.64 3.19 12.56
CA LEU A 161 -0.44 3.78 13.37
C LEU A 161 -1.81 3.66 12.73
N ILE A 162 -1.93 3.86 11.41
CA ILE A 162 -3.24 4.03 10.75
C ILE A 162 -3.72 2.79 9.99
N SER A 163 -2.84 1.80 9.79
CA SER A 163 -3.14 0.59 9.03
C SER A 163 -2.74 -0.70 9.77
N HIS A 164 -1.46 -0.86 10.11
CA HIS A 164 -0.96 -2.14 10.60
C HIS A 164 -1.39 -2.43 12.05
N MET A 165 -1.32 -1.45 12.94
CA MET A 165 -1.83 -1.59 14.32
C MET A 165 -3.34 -1.81 14.34
N PRO A 166 -4.18 -1.07 13.57
CA PRO A 166 -5.60 -1.37 13.44
C PRO A 166 -5.91 -2.80 12.97
N LEU A 167 -5.12 -3.34 12.02
CA LEU A 167 -5.25 -4.74 11.58
C LEU A 167 -5.02 -5.71 12.74
N VAL A 168 -3.89 -5.58 13.44
CA VAL A 168 -3.54 -6.44 14.60
C VAL A 168 -4.56 -6.29 15.72
N LEU A 169 -5.03 -5.07 15.99
CA LEU A 169 -6.08 -4.81 16.97
C LEU A 169 -7.39 -5.49 16.60
N SER A 170 -7.79 -5.44 15.34
CA SER A 170 -8.99 -6.11 14.83
C SER A 170 -8.94 -7.63 15.06
N GLN A 171 -7.78 -8.24 14.76
CA GLN A 171 -7.55 -9.68 15.01
C GLN A 171 -7.54 -10.00 16.49
N ALA A 172 -6.86 -9.20 17.32
CA ALA A 172 -6.83 -9.39 18.76
C ALA A 172 -8.22 -9.25 19.41
N LEU A 173 -9.03 -8.28 18.95
CA LEU A 173 -10.40 -8.10 19.41
C LEU A 173 -11.26 -9.32 19.09
N PHE A 174 -11.16 -9.88 17.90
CA PHE A 174 -11.84 -11.10 17.52
C PHE A 174 -11.43 -12.25 18.44
N LEU A 175 -10.13 -12.52 18.59
CA LEU A 175 -9.61 -13.60 19.45
C LEU A 175 -10.04 -13.44 20.92
N THR A 176 -10.15 -12.21 21.42
CA THR A 176 -10.57 -11.95 22.81
C THR A 176 -12.02 -12.38 23.07
N SER A 177 -12.85 -12.42 22.04
CA SER A 177 -14.27 -12.79 22.16
C SER A 177 -14.58 -14.21 21.68
N ASP A 178 -13.63 -14.91 21.04
CA ASP A 178 -13.89 -16.15 20.31
C ASP A 178 -14.22 -17.35 21.21
N ASP A 179 -13.78 -17.36 22.45
CA ASP A 179 -14.08 -18.39 23.45
C ASP A 179 -15.43 -18.16 24.20
N ASN A 180 -16.10 -17.02 23.94
CA ASN A 180 -17.36 -16.68 24.58
C ASN A 180 -18.57 -16.83 23.63
N GLU A 181 -19.27 -17.96 23.73
CA GLU A 181 -20.42 -18.27 22.86
C GLU A 181 -21.55 -17.24 22.96
N LEU A 182 -21.78 -16.66 24.16
CA LEU A 182 -22.79 -15.62 24.32
C LEU A 182 -22.38 -14.33 23.62
N ALA A 183 -21.12 -13.93 23.76
CA ALA A 183 -20.60 -12.75 23.07
C ALA A 183 -20.72 -12.88 21.53
N LYS A 184 -20.41 -14.06 20.99
CA LYS A 184 -20.59 -14.34 19.55
C LYS A 184 -22.04 -14.21 19.10
N ARG A 185 -22.97 -14.74 19.87
CA ARG A 185 -24.42 -14.65 19.58
C ARG A 185 -24.99 -13.24 19.68
N LEU A 186 -24.41 -12.39 20.52
CA LEU A 186 -24.80 -11.00 20.70
C LEU A 186 -24.06 -10.03 19.75
N ALA A 187 -23.05 -10.51 19.02
CA ALA A 187 -22.24 -9.70 18.11
C ALA A 187 -23.12 -9.01 17.05
N SER A 188 -22.98 -7.70 16.94
CA SER A 188 -23.79 -6.84 16.09
C SER A 188 -22.89 -5.99 15.17
N SER A 189 -23.43 -4.96 14.51
CA SER A 189 -22.71 -4.13 13.53
C SER A 189 -21.41 -3.54 14.09
N GLY A 190 -21.44 -2.97 15.30
CA GLY A 190 -20.25 -2.36 15.90
C GLY A 190 -19.08 -3.34 16.05
N PHE A 191 -19.36 -4.59 16.48
CA PHE A 191 -18.33 -5.62 16.56
C PHE A 191 -17.81 -6.02 15.16
N ARG A 192 -18.70 -6.18 14.18
CA ARG A 192 -18.33 -6.50 12.81
C ARG A 192 -17.47 -5.40 12.18
N ASP A 193 -17.82 -4.13 12.40
CA ASP A 193 -17.04 -3.00 11.90
C ASP A 193 -15.63 -2.98 12.49
N MET A 194 -15.50 -3.24 13.79
CA MET A 194 -14.21 -3.27 14.48
C MET A 194 -13.36 -4.50 14.16
N THR A 195 -13.97 -5.61 13.75
CA THR A 195 -13.26 -6.85 13.40
C THR A 195 -13.15 -7.09 11.89
N ARG A 196 -13.63 -6.17 11.04
CA ARG A 196 -13.61 -6.30 9.59
C ARG A 196 -12.20 -6.50 9.03
N LEU A 197 -11.20 -5.81 9.56
CA LEU A 197 -9.82 -5.93 9.10
C LEU A 197 -9.20 -7.30 9.40
N ALA A 198 -9.77 -8.08 10.34
CA ALA A 198 -9.31 -9.44 10.59
C ALA A 198 -9.50 -10.38 9.39
N LEU A 199 -10.35 -10.01 8.43
CA LEU A 199 -10.60 -10.74 7.18
C LEU A 199 -9.63 -10.34 6.02
N SER A 200 -8.63 -9.51 6.30
CA SER A 200 -7.63 -9.10 5.30
C SER A 200 -6.81 -10.30 4.80
N SER A 201 -6.19 -10.16 3.62
CA SER A 201 -5.30 -11.19 3.05
C SER A 201 -4.25 -11.64 4.05
N GLU A 202 -4.16 -12.94 4.28
CA GLU A 202 -3.20 -13.55 5.21
C GLU A 202 -1.75 -13.23 4.81
N GLU A 203 -1.41 -13.37 3.53
CA GLU A 203 -0.07 -13.07 3.01
C GLU A 203 0.32 -11.61 3.29
N MET A 204 -0.55 -10.67 2.96
CA MET A 204 -0.32 -9.25 3.19
C MET A 204 -0.19 -8.93 4.69
N ALA A 205 -1.04 -9.50 5.54
CA ALA A 205 -1.00 -9.30 6.98
C ALA A 205 0.30 -9.83 7.59
N CYS A 206 0.72 -11.04 7.20
CA CYS A 206 1.99 -11.64 7.64
C CYS A 206 3.19 -10.79 7.26
N ASP A 207 3.26 -10.33 6.01
CA ASP A 207 4.37 -9.50 5.53
C ASP A 207 4.43 -8.16 6.28
N MET A 208 3.29 -7.46 6.44
CA MET A 208 3.23 -6.20 7.17
C MET A 208 3.66 -6.36 8.63
N VAL A 209 3.15 -7.38 9.32
CA VAL A 209 3.48 -7.61 10.74
C VAL A 209 4.95 -7.98 10.90
N LYS A 210 5.48 -8.85 10.04
CA LYS A 210 6.89 -9.27 10.09
C LYS A 210 7.85 -8.12 9.80
N MET A 211 7.56 -7.33 8.77
CA MET A 211 8.49 -6.31 8.26
C MET A 211 8.41 -4.98 9.01
N ASN A 212 7.27 -4.69 9.68
CA ASN A 212 7.08 -3.45 10.45
C ASN A 212 6.80 -3.69 11.94
N SER A 213 7.21 -4.84 12.47
CA SER A 213 6.91 -5.30 13.84
C SER A 213 7.29 -4.29 14.92
N SER A 214 8.45 -3.63 14.81
CA SER A 214 8.92 -2.64 15.78
C SER A 214 7.99 -1.42 15.88
N ASN A 215 7.57 -0.86 14.73
CA ASN A 215 6.68 0.30 14.70
C ASN A 215 5.26 -0.08 15.12
N ILE A 216 4.79 -1.28 14.77
CA ILE A 216 3.51 -1.82 15.23
C ILE A 216 3.52 -1.97 16.76
N GLN A 217 4.58 -2.53 17.33
CA GLN A 217 4.71 -2.70 18.78
C GLN A 217 4.70 -1.36 19.53
N LYS A 218 5.45 -0.36 19.06
CA LYS A 218 5.40 1.01 19.59
C LYS A 218 3.98 1.59 19.55
N SER A 219 3.28 1.39 18.42
CA SER A 219 1.92 1.89 18.22
C SER A 219 0.92 1.21 19.17
N LEU A 220 1.04 -0.10 19.39
CA LEU A 220 0.20 -0.86 20.33
C LEU A 220 0.45 -0.43 21.78
N LEU A 221 1.69 -0.17 22.18
CA LEU A 221 2.00 0.34 23.51
C LEU A 221 1.36 1.72 23.76
N LYS A 222 1.40 2.60 22.73
CA LYS A 222 0.73 3.91 22.80
C LYS A 222 -0.79 3.75 22.89
N LEU A 223 -1.37 2.84 22.12
CA LEU A 223 -2.80 2.52 22.19
C LEU A 223 -3.19 2.01 23.56
N TYR A 224 -2.43 1.07 24.14
CA TYR A 224 -2.67 0.53 25.47
C TYR A 224 -2.65 1.65 26.55
N SER A 225 -1.68 2.56 26.47
CA SER A 225 -1.61 3.73 27.36
C SER A 225 -2.85 4.61 27.24
N ASN A 226 -3.29 4.89 25.98
CA ASN A 226 -4.50 5.69 25.74
C ASN A 226 -5.76 5.01 26.28
N ILE A 227 -5.90 3.69 26.11
CA ILE A 227 -7.02 2.92 26.67
C ILE A 227 -7.02 3.06 28.20
N GLY A 228 -5.86 2.88 28.85
CA GLY A 228 -5.73 3.04 30.30
C GLY A 228 -6.14 4.43 30.78
N SER A 229 -5.74 5.48 30.08
CA SER A 229 -6.15 6.85 30.37
C SER A 229 -7.65 7.10 30.17
N LEU A 230 -8.23 6.53 29.11
CA LEU A 230 -9.66 6.67 28.84
C LEU A 230 -10.53 6.03 29.93
N ILE A 231 -10.12 4.88 30.48
CA ILE A 231 -10.89 4.15 31.49
C ILE A 231 -10.77 4.79 32.88
N LYS A 232 -9.59 5.35 33.22
CA LYS A 232 -9.29 5.80 34.59
C LYS A 232 -9.63 7.27 34.86
N GLU A 233 -9.69 8.10 33.82
CA GLU A 233 -9.85 9.54 33.99
C GLU A 233 -11.16 10.01 33.34
N ASN A 234 -11.58 11.25 33.66
CA ASN A 234 -12.81 11.92 33.24
C ASN A 234 -13.30 11.58 31.80
N TYR A 235 -13.85 10.40 31.61
CA TYR A 235 -14.27 9.84 30.33
C TYR A 235 -15.19 10.78 29.52
N PRO A 236 -16.20 11.49 30.14
CA PRO A 236 -17.07 12.40 29.41
C PRO A 236 -16.34 13.55 28.69
N GLU A 237 -15.37 14.18 29.36
CA GLU A 237 -14.59 15.28 28.74
C GLU A 237 -13.73 14.79 27.60
N LYS A 238 -13.04 13.65 27.80
CA LYS A 238 -12.20 13.05 26.74
C LYS A 238 -13.00 12.63 25.51
N ILE A 239 -14.18 12.13 25.68
CA ILE A 239 -15.08 11.77 24.55
C ILE A 239 -15.51 13.03 23.78
N HIS A 240 -15.80 14.12 24.48
CA HIS A 240 -16.12 15.39 23.82
C HIS A 240 -14.96 15.87 22.95
N ASP A 241 -13.74 15.88 23.49
CA ASP A 241 -12.52 16.29 22.76
C ASP A 241 -12.26 15.41 21.52
N ILE A 242 -12.46 14.10 21.63
CA ILE A 242 -12.33 13.18 20.50
C ILE A 242 -13.33 13.51 19.39
N LYS A 243 -14.60 13.80 19.74
CA LYS A 243 -15.63 14.17 18.75
C LYS A 243 -15.31 15.47 18.03
N VAL A 244 -14.73 16.44 18.72
CA VAL A 244 -14.35 17.74 18.13
C VAL A 244 -13.16 17.60 17.18
N LYS A 245 -12.20 16.71 17.47
CA LYS A 245 -11.00 16.48 16.66
C LYS A 245 -11.22 15.61 15.42
N ARG A 246 -12.27 14.82 15.38
CA ARG A 246 -12.60 13.90 14.27
C ARG A 246 -13.50 14.58 13.23
#